data_7543a346bc543bc3b604f76da12e84ea
#
_entry.id   7543a346bc543bc3b604f76da12e84ea
#
_cell.length_a   1.000
_cell.length_b   1.000
_cell.length_c   1.000
_cell.angle_alpha   90.00
_cell.angle_beta   90.00
_cell.angle_gamma   90.00
#
_symmetry.space_group_name_H-M   'P 1'
#
loop_
_entity.id
_entity.type
_entity.pdbx_description
1 polymer ?
#
loop_
_entity_poly.entity_id
_entity_poly.type
_entity_poly.pdbx_seq_one_letter_code
_entity_poly.pdbx_strand_id
1 'polypeptide(L)'
;DGEEGFPGNCDCYVTYWWTNDNVCQIEYRATTDKPTVINLSNHTYFNLQGSDGGYVMDHLLTVAADTSVQNNTHFCPDILLPVEGSPFDFREPHRVDYRLDMPNRHLEIMHGMSACWKLRDWDGTLRRAADLYERRSGRGVETWTTEPALLTYTGRGLSESIVGKYGPLEKYGAMLLETIHFPDSPNQPRFPST
;
A
#
# COMPACT_ATOMS: atom_id res chain seq x y z
N ASP A 1 -15.33 12.42 -20.36
CA ASP A 1 -14.40 13.53 -20.59
C ASP A 1 -14.66 14.63 -19.56
N GLY A 2 -13.63 15.06 -18.83
CA GLY A 2 -13.74 16.10 -17.83
C GLY A 2 -14.21 15.64 -16.42
N GLU A 3 -14.38 14.36 -16.19
CA GLU A 3 -14.68 13.83 -14.86
C GLU A 3 -13.52 14.14 -13.90
N GLU A 4 -13.83 14.71 -12.73
CA GLU A 4 -12.84 15.19 -11.74
C GLU A 4 -11.75 16.11 -12.35
N GLY A 5 -12.01 16.73 -13.52
CA GLY A 5 -11.09 17.62 -14.22
C GLY A 5 -10.10 16.91 -15.15
N PHE A 6 -10.13 15.57 -15.25
CA PHE A 6 -9.24 14.82 -16.12
C PHE A 6 -9.75 14.80 -17.57
N PRO A 7 -8.85 14.96 -18.57
CA PRO A 7 -9.24 14.95 -19.96
C PRO A 7 -9.49 13.54 -20.48
N GLY A 8 -10.37 13.45 -21.49
CA GLY A 8 -10.64 12.22 -22.24
C GLY A 8 -11.68 11.30 -21.62
N ASN A 9 -12.10 10.34 -22.43
CA ASN A 9 -12.89 9.20 -21.98
C ASN A 9 -11.92 8.07 -21.70
N CYS A 10 -12.00 7.46 -20.52
CA CYS A 10 -11.11 6.40 -20.09
C CYS A 10 -11.91 5.13 -19.80
N ASP A 11 -11.60 4.06 -20.53
CA ASP A 11 -12.14 2.73 -20.27
C ASP A 11 -11.13 1.94 -19.44
N CYS A 12 -11.51 1.61 -18.21
CA CYS A 12 -10.68 0.83 -17.29
C CYS A 12 -11.22 -0.59 -17.15
N TYR A 13 -10.32 -1.55 -17.24
CA TYR A 13 -10.61 -2.97 -17.05
C TYR A 13 -9.75 -3.49 -15.91
N VAL A 14 -10.39 -4.19 -14.98
CA VAL A 14 -9.70 -4.89 -13.89
C VAL A 14 -10.10 -6.35 -13.96
N THR A 15 -9.12 -7.23 -14.08
CA THR A 15 -9.35 -8.67 -14.15
C THR A 15 -8.68 -9.36 -12.96
N TYR A 16 -9.45 -10.21 -12.28
CA TYR A 16 -8.97 -11.03 -11.19
C TYR A 16 -8.94 -12.49 -11.60
N TRP A 17 -7.79 -13.15 -11.40
CA TRP A 17 -7.68 -14.60 -11.50
C TRP A 17 -7.32 -15.20 -10.16
N TRP A 18 -8.01 -16.23 -9.77
CA TRP A 18 -7.66 -17.06 -8.63
C TRP A 18 -7.20 -18.40 -9.15
N THR A 19 -5.93 -18.77 -8.91
CA THR A 19 -5.33 -20.01 -9.41
C THR A 19 -5.35 -21.13 -8.38
N ASN A 20 -5.10 -22.35 -8.83
CA ASN A 20 -4.97 -23.51 -7.95
C ASN A 20 -3.70 -23.48 -7.08
N ASP A 21 -2.75 -22.58 -7.40
CA ASP A 21 -1.50 -22.38 -6.66
C ASP A 21 -1.62 -21.29 -5.59
N ASN A 22 -2.86 -20.94 -5.20
CA ASN A 22 -3.17 -19.85 -4.25
C ASN A 22 -2.65 -18.48 -4.68
N VAL A 23 -2.60 -18.21 -5.96
CA VAL A 23 -2.24 -16.90 -6.50
C VAL A 23 -3.51 -16.13 -6.85
N CYS A 24 -3.64 -14.91 -6.31
CA CYS A 24 -4.59 -13.90 -6.78
C CYS A 24 -3.85 -12.94 -7.71
N GLN A 25 -4.05 -13.09 -9.00
CA GLN A 25 -3.49 -12.17 -9.99
C GLN A 25 -4.52 -11.08 -10.30
N ILE A 26 -4.08 -9.82 -10.28
CA ILE A 26 -4.90 -8.66 -10.62
C ILE A 26 -4.23 -7.96 -11.80
N GLU A 27 -4.93 -7.83 -12.89
CA GLU A 27 -4.47 -7.12 -14.08
C GLU A 27 -5.31 -5.87 -14.32
N TYR A 28 -4.63 -4.77 -14.56
CA TYR A 28 -5.22 -3.48 -14.89
C TYR A 28 -4.92 -3.15 -16.36
N ARG A 29 -5.94 -2.74 -17.08
CA ARG A 29 -5.82 -2.22 -18.43
C ARG A 29 -6.68 -0.98 -18.57
N ALA A 30 -6.10 0.07 -19.13
CA ALA A 30 -6.83 1.28 -19.45
C ALA A 30 -6.57 1.71 -20.89
N THR A 31 -7.59 2.29 -21.53
CA THR A 31 -7.50 2.94 -22.82
C THR A 31 -8.18 4.30 -22.75
N THR A 32 -7.60 5.30 -23.39
CA THR A 32 -8.13 6.67 -23.37
C THR A 32 -8.04 7.30 -24.75
N ASP A 33 -8.97 8.22 -25.06
CA ASP A 33 -9.00 8.97 -26.30
C ASP A 33 -8.21 10.30 -26.24
N LYS A 34 -7.72 10.69 -25.03
CA LYS A 34 -6.83 11.84 -24.82
C LYS A 34 -5.77 11.50 -23.78
N PRO A 35 -4.57 12.12 -23.84
CA PRO A 35 -3.60 11.98 -22.78
C PRO A 35 -4.20 12.38 -21.42
N THR A 36 -4.09 11.49 -20.44
CA THR A 36 -4.61 11.70 -19.09
C THR A 36 -3.74 10.98 -18.05
N VAL A 37 -3.91 11.31 -16.78
CA VAL A 37 -3.21 10.67 -15.67
C VAL A 37 -3.98 9.42 -15.27
N ILE A 38 -3.26 8.29 -15.12
CA ILE A 38 -3.83 7.01 -14.70
C ILE A 38 -2.93 6.39 -13.62
N ASN A 39 -3.51 6.02 -12.49
CA ASN A 39 -2.84 5.29 -11.42
C ASN A 39 -3.84 4.32 -10.78
N LEU A 40 -3.93 3.11 -11.34
CA LEU A 40 -4.88 2.09 -10.90
C LEU A 40 -4.22 1.20 -9.83
N SER A 41 -4.96 0.89 -8.79
CA SER A 41 -4.48 0.08 -7.68
C SER A 41 -5.57 -0.79 -7.07
N ASN A 42 -5.20 -1.60 -6.08
CA ASN A 42 -6.12 -2.43 -5.30
C ASN A 42 -6.03 -2.10 -3.81
N HIS A 43 -7.14 -1.74 -3.23
CA HIS A 43 -7.23 -1.32 -1.83
C HIS A 43 -7.83 -2.42 -0.93
N THR A 44 -7.39 -3.67 -1.14
CA THR A 44 -7.84 -4.79 -0.31
C THR A 44 -7.24 -4.69 1.08
N TYR A 45 -8.10 -4.80 2.08
CA TYR A 45 -7.71 -4.91 3.48
C TYR A 45 -7.48 -6.36 3.89
N PHE A 46 -6.30 -6.66 4.37
CA PHE A 46 -5.91 -7.99 4.86
C PHE A 46 -5.91 -8.05 6.38
N ASN A 47 -6.48 -9.12 6.93
CA ASN A 47 -6.21 -9.60 8.26
C ASN A 47 -6.00 -11.12 8.20
N LEU A 48 -4.77 -11.57 8.40
CA LEU A 48 -4.40 -12.98 8.24
C LEU A 48 -4.86 -13.86 9.41
N GLN A 49 -5.38 -13.25 10.48
CA GLN A 49 -6.05 -13.99 11.56
C GLN A 49 -7.48 -14.38 11.17
N GLY A 50 -8.08 -13.70 10.19
CA GLY A 50 -9.45 -13.87 9.74
C GLY A 50 -10.29 -12.62 9.93
N SER A 51 -11.56 -12.67 9.54
CA SER A 51 -12.48 -11.52 9.57
C SER A 51 -12.81 -11.00 10.98
N ASP A 52 -12.62 -11.83 12.00
CA ASP A 52 -12.82 -11.55 13.42
C ASP A 52 -11.50 -11.58 14.22
N GLY A 53 -10.38 -11.48 13.50
CA GLY A 53 -9.04 -11.72 14.03
C GLY A 53 -8.45 -10.61 14.89
N GLY A 54 -9.14 -9.49 15.11
CA GLY A 54 -8.62 -8.37 15.89
C GLY A 54 -7.54 -7.57 15.16
N TYR A 55 -6.50 -7.13 15.87
CA TYR A 55 -5.51 -6.18 15.37
C TYR A 55 -4.46 -6.81 14.47
N VAL A 56 -4.07 -6.08 13.40
CA VAL A 56 -2.98 -6.50 12.49
C VAL A 56 -1.59 -6.07 12.94
N MET A 57 -1.49 -5.35 14.05
CA MET A 57 -0.25 -4.71 14.49
C MET A 57 0.85 -5.70 14.87
N ASP A 58 0.52 -6.94 15.18
CA ASP A 58 1.46 -8.03 15.50
C ASP A 58 1.84 -8.91 14.29
N HIS A 59 1.24 -8.66 13.12
CA HIS A 59 1.70 -9.30 11.88
C HIS A 59 3.14 -8.90 11.58
N LEU A 60 3.88 -9.77 10.91
CA LEU A 60 5.22 -9.48 10.43
C LEU A 60 5.15 -8.93 9.01
N LEU A 61 5.73 -7.77 8.81
CA LEU A 61 5.87 -7.12 7.51
C LEU A 61 7.33 -7.15 7.07
N THR A 62 7.56 -7.43 5.78
CA THR A 62 8.83 -7.19 5.10
C THR A 62 8.57 -6.37 3.84
N VAL A 63 9.41 -5.40 3.52
CA VAL A 63 9.27 -4.55 2.32
C VAL A 63 10.60 -4.47 1.58
N ALA A 64 10.58 -4.73 0.29
CA ALA A 64 11.75 -4.69 -0.59
C ALA A 64 12.10 -3.24 -0.99
N ALA A 65 12.40 -2.38 -0.01
CA ALA A 65 12.68 -0.97 -0.23
C ALA A 65 13.76 -0.43 0.71
N ASP A 66 14.59 0.48 0.22
CA ASP A 66 15.62 1.17 1.00
C ASP A 66 15.25 2.63 1.30
N THR A 67 14.17 3.13 0.70
CA THR A 67 13.67 4.49 0.90
C THR A 67 12.17 4.53 1.04
N SER A 68 11.67 5.46 1.83
CA SER A 68 10.25 5.76 1.97
C SER A 68 9.96 7.22 1.66
N VAL A 69 8.76 7.48 1.17
CA VAL A 69 8.24 8.82 0.96
C VAL A 69 7.76 9.38 2.29
N GLN A 70 8.24 10.55 2.65
CA GLN A 70 7.72 11.31 3.78
C GLN A 70 6.75 12.38 3.26
N ASN A 71 5.61 12.50 3.90
CA ASN A 71 4.59 13.48 3.51
C ASN A 71 4.76 14.80 4.27
N ASN A 72 4.32 15.89 3.64
CA ASN A 72 4.13 17.17 4.29
C ASN A 72 2.78 17.22 5.05
N THR A 73 2.48 18.34 5.69
CA THR A 73 1.25 18.54 6.47
C THR A 73 -0.04 18.55 5.63
N HIS A 74 0.07 18.61 4.32
CA HIS A 74 -1.06 18.48 3.38
C HIS A 74 -1.22 17.04 2.86
N PHE A 75 -0.54 16.07 3.48
CA PHE A 75 -0.51 14.66 3.09
C PHE A 75 0.07 14.39 1.69
N CYS A 76 0.75 15.38 1.10
CA CYS A 76 1.42 15.23 -0.18
C CYS A 76 2.85 14.72 -0.02
N PRO A 77 3.39 13.95 -0.97
CA PRO A 77 4.78 13.54 -1.00
C PRO A 77 5.73 14.74 -0.95
N ASP A 78 6.66 14.72 0.00
CA ASP A 78 7.60 15.82 0.23
C ASP A 78 9.04 15.38 -0.08
N ILE A 79 9.52 14.35 0.58
CA ILE A 79 10.91 13.90 0.47
C ILE A 79 11.03 12.38 0.52
N LEU A 80 12.02 11.84 -0.21
CA LEU A 80 12.45 10.44 -0.08
C LEU A 80 13.58 10.37 0.96
N LEU A 81 13.40 9.54 1.99
CA LEU A 81 14.41 9.30 3.02
C LEU A 81 14.80 7.82 3.09
N PRO A 82 16.05 7.50 3.44
CA PRO A 82 16.44 6.14 3.77
C PRO A 82 15.57 5.56 4.89
N VAL A 83 15.23 4.28 4.78
CA VAL A 83 14.46 3.59 5.83
C VAL A 83 15.34 3.17 7.00
N GLU A 84 16.64 3.04 6.79
CA GLU A 84 17.60 2.56 7.79
C GLU A 84 17.49 3.30 9.11
N GLY A 85 17.28 2.53 10.19
CA GLY A 85 17.15 3.08 11.53
C GLY A 85 15.85 3.86 11.81
N SER A 86 14.95 3.98 10.83
CA SER A 86 13.66 4.67 10.95
C SER A 86 12.53 3.71 11.37
N PRO A 87 11.33 4.23 11.71
CA PRO A 87 10.15 3.38 11.93
C PRO A 87 9.64 2.68 10.66
N PHE A 88 10.20 3.00 9.49
CA PHE A 88 9.83 2.42 8.19
C PHE A 88 10.83 1.38 7.68
N ASP A 89 11.78 0.96 8.53
CA ASP A 89 12.78 -0.06 8.18
C ASP A 89 12.20 -1.47 8.30
N PHE A 90 11.55 -1.92 7.25
CA PHE A 90 11.00 -3.26 7.09
C PHE A 90 11.80 -4.11 6.09
N ARG A 91 13.08 -3.84 5.91
CA ARG A 91 13.98 -4.65 5.07
C ARG A 91 14.13 -6.08 5.59
N GLU A 92 13.99 -6.25 6.91
CA GLU A 92 13.87 -7.52 7.62
C GLU A 92 12.47 -7.64 8.23
N PRO A 93 12.01 -8.88 8.56
CA PRO A 93 10.69 -9.08 9.13
C PRO A 93 10.54 -8.42 10.49
N HIS A 94 9.70 -7.41 10.59
CA HIS A 94 9.32 -6.75 11.84
C HIS A 94 7.81 -6.72 12.01
N ARG A 95 7.37 -6.65 13.27
CA ARG A 95 5.95 -6.40 13.57
C ARG A 95 5.51 -5.07 12.95
N VAL A 96 4.26 -5.00 12.51
CA VAL A 96 3.70 -3.76 11.93
C VAL A 96 3.78 -2.58 12.90
N ASP A 97 3.71 -2.82 14.23
CA ASP A 97 3.89 -1.78 15.24
C ASP A 97 5.36 -1.46 15.59
N TYR A 98 6.31 -2.02 14.83
CA TYR A 98 7.73 -1.79 15.05
C TYR A 98 8.07 -0.29 15.04
N ARG A 99 8.65 0.18 16.15
CA ARG A 99 9.12 1.57 16.31
C ARG A 99 8.06 2.66 16.08
N LEU A 100 6.77 2.37 16.24
CA LEU A 100 5.73 3.40 16.11
C LEU A 100 5.75 4.43 17.24
N ASP A 101 6.47 4.14 18.33
CA ASP A 101 6.72 5.03 19.47
C ASP A 101 7.93 5.96 19.25
N MET A 102 8.71 5.76 18.17
CA MET A 102 9.82 6.66 17.82
C MET A 102 9.30 8.04 17.43
N PRO A 103 9.92 9.13 17.92
CA PRO A 103 9.64 10.47 17.42
C PRO A 103 9.91 10.53 15.90
N ASN A 104 8.86 10.73 15.12
CA ASN A 104 8.97 10.81 13.67
C ASN A 104 7.86 11.70 13.12
N ARG A 105 8.24 12.76 12.41
CA ARG A 105 7.31 13.74 11.84
C ARG A 105 6.25 13.11 10.94
N HIS A 106 6.62 12.10 10.13
CA HIS A 106 5.66 11.45 9.24
C HIS A 106 4.63 10.64 10.02
N LEU A 107 5.03 9.90 11.07
CA LEU A 107 4.11 9.20 11.95
C LEU A 107 3.14 10.15 12.65
N GLU A 108 3.62 11.33 13.06
CA GLU A 108 2.78 12.38 13.66
C GLU A 108 1.75 12.91 12.67
N ILE A 109 2.17 13.26 11.43
CA ILE A 109 1.29 13.74 10.37
C ILE A 109 0.27 12.68 9.98
N MET A 110 0.72 11.43 9.78
CA MET A 110 -0.13 10.33 9.32
C MET A 110 -0.91 9.67 10.46
N HIS A 111 -0.63 10.03 11.71
CA HIS A 111 -1.23 9.44 12.92
C HIS A 111 -1.08 7.92 12.99
N GLY A 112 0.09 7.39 12.65
CA GLY A 112 0.42 5.97 12.68
C GLY A 112 1.05 5.46 11.39
N MET A 113 1.06 4.13 11.23
CA MET A 113 1.64 3.46 10.06
C MET A 113 0.76 3.67 8.82
N SER A 114 1.16 4.63 8.01
CA SER A 114 0.72 4.84 6.64
C SER A 114 1.93 5.35 5.88
N ALA A 115 2.51 4.52 5.03
CA ALA A 115 3.77 4.82 4.39
C ALA A 115 3.79 4.36 2.93
N CYS A 116 4.51 5.09 2.11
CA CYS A 116 4.77 4.74 0.73
C CYS A 116 6.28 4.47 0.56
N TRP A 117 6.63 3.29 0.11
CA TRP A 117 8.01 2.88 -0.13
C TRP A 117 8.33 2.88 -1.62
N LYS A 118 9.52 3.34 -1.96
CA LYS A 118 10.10 3.16 -3.28
C LYS A 118 10.70 1.75 -3.36
N LEU A 119 10.14 0.90 -4.20
CA LEU A 119 10.64 -0.45 -4.42
C LEU A 119 12.02 -0.45 -5.08
N ARG A 120 12.87 -1.40 -4.66
CA ARG A 120 14.21 -1.56 -5.23
C ARG A 120 14.16 -1.95 -6.70
N ASP A 121 15.15 -1.48 -7.44
CA ASP A 121 15.47 -1.96 -8.81
C ASP A 121 14.26 -2.00 -9.77
N TRP A 122 13.34 -1.07 -9.60
CA TRP A 122 12.15 -1.01 -10.44
C TRP A 122 12.50 -0.77 -11.92
N ASP A 123 12.01 -1.65 -12.79
CA ASP A 123 12.19 -1.62 -14.25
C ASP A 123 10.88 -1.95 -15.01
N GLY A 124 9.74 -2.00 -14.30
CA GLY A 124 8.44 -2.37 -14.85
C GLY A 124 8.20 -3.87 -14.97
N THR A 125 9.17 -4.72 -14.61
CA THR A 125 8.95 -6.18 -14.57
C THR A 125 8.35 -6.62 -13.24
N LEU A 126 7.69 -7.78 -13.23
CA LEU A 126 7.09 -8.35 -12.03
C LEU A 126 8.17 -8.70 -10.99
N ARG A 127 8.02 -8.18 -9.78
CA ARG A 127 8.95 -8.40 -8.66
C ARG A 127 8.25 -8.50 -7.33
N ARG A 128 8.91 -9.11 -6.35
CA ARG A 128 8.44 -9.14 -4.98
C ARG A 128 8.58 -7.75 -4.35
N ALA A 129 7.47 -7.26 -3.79
CA ALA A 129 7.39 -5.95 -3.14
C ALA A 129 7.38 -6.06 -1.62
N ALA A 130 6.58 -6.99 -1.08
CA ALA A 130 6.39 -7.14 0.34
C ALA A 130 5.88 -8.53 0.71
N ASP A 131 6.04 -8.86 2.00
CA ASP A 131 5.44 -10.02 2.64
C ASP A 131 4.72 -9.58 3.91
N LEU A 132 3.56 -10.15 4.11
CA LEU A 132 2.82 -10.06 5.36
C LEU A 132 2.61 -11.48 5.90
N TYR A 133 2.97 -11.72 7.16
CA TYR A 133 2.87 -13.04 7.78
C TYR A 133 2.25 -12.95 9.18
N GLU A 134 1.37 -13.88 9.51
CA GLU A 134 0.75 -13.99 10.83
C GLU A 134 1.14 -15.32 11.48
N ARG A 135 1.74 -15.22 12.69
CA ARG A 135 2.40 -16.35 13.35
C ARG A 135 1.44 -17.41 13.90
N ARG A 136 0.25 -17.02 14.35
CA ARG A 136 -0.70 -17.94 15.01
C ARG A 136 -1.41 -18.79 13.98
N SER A 137 -1.88 -18.18 12.90
CA SER A 137 -2.58 -18.87 11.82
C SER A 137 -1.62 -19.56 10.85
N GLY A 138 -0.35 -19.11 10.81
CA GLY A 138 0.63 -19.55 9.83
C GLY A 138 0.37 -19.04 8.41
N ARG A 139 -0.58 -18.10 8.23
CA ARG A 139 -0.92 -17.55 6.91
C ARG A 139 0.05 -16.45 6.51
N GLY A 140 0.34 -16.37 5.22
CA GLY A 140 1.15 -15.33 4.62
C GLY A 140 0.56 -14.83 3.32
N VAL A 141 0.91 -13.58 2.97
CA VAL A 141 0.68 -12.98 1.66
C VAL A 141 1.99 -12.47 1.13
N GLU A 142 2.41 -12.94 -0.02
CA GLU A 142 3.50 -12.36 -0.80
C GLU A 142 2.89 -11.40 -1.83
N THR A 143 3.36 -10.17 -1.86
CA THR A 143 2.92 -9.17 -2.83
C THR A 143 3.96 -9.03 -3.92
N TRP A 144 3.56 -9.28 -5.16
CA TRP A 144 4.36 -9.11 -6.36
C TRP A 144 3.74 -8.03 -7.24
N THR A 145 4.57 -7.21 -7.89
CA THR A 145 4.06 -6.09 -8.67
C THR A 145 4.99 -5.66 -9.80
N THR A 146 4.42 -5.01 -10.80
CA THR A 146 5.12 -4.24 -11.82
C THR A 146 5.23 -2.75 -11.48
N GLU A 147 4.59 -2.31 -10.38
CA GLU A 147 4.53 -0.93 -9.95
C GLU A 147 5.81 -0.46 -9.23
N PRO A 148 6.14 0.84 -9.26
CA PRO A 148 7.37 1.39 -8.66
C PRO A 148 7.31 1.56 -7.14
N ALA A 149 6.12 1.54 -6.56
CA ALA A 149 5.92 1.84 -5.15
C ALA A 149 4.92 0.87 -4.49
N LEU A 150 5.07 0.77 -3.17
CA LEU A 150 4.12 0.11 -2.29
C LEU A 150 3.64 1.12 -1.24
N LEU A 151 2.35 1.32 -1.14
CA LEU A 151 1.72 2.03 -0.05
C LEU A 151 1.09 1.04 0.92
N THR A 152 1.29 1.27 2.22
CA THR A 152 0.62 0.51 3.26
C THR A 152 -0.16 1.42 4.18
N TYR A 153 -1.24 0.88 4.74
CA TYR A 153 -2.07 1.58 5.71
C TYR A 153 -2.70 0.56 6.66
N THR A 154 -2.68 0.84 7.94
CA THR A 154 -3.09 -0.11 8.99
C THR A 154 -4.56 0.03 9.40
N GLY A 155 -5.40 0.63 8.59
CA GLY A 155 -6.82 0.72 8.88
C GLY A 155 -7.17 1.58 10.12
N ARG A 156 -6.38 2.60 10.44
CA ARG A 156 -6.66 3.50 11.59
C ARG A 156 -8.00 4.24 11.50
N GLY A 157 -8.52 4.41 10.29
CA GLY A 157 -9.82 5.03 10.02
C GLY A 157 -11.00 4.04 10.10
N LEU A 158 -10.72 2.75 10.24
CA LEU A 158 -11.76 1.77 10.51
C LEU A 158 -12.32 2.01 11.91
N SER A 159 -13.60 1.78 12.09
CA SER A 159 -14.29 1.98 13.37
C SER A 159 -15.51 1.09 13.45
N GLU A 160 -15.97 0.84 14.66
CA GLU A 160 -17.18 0.05 14.94
C GLU A 160 -18.47 0.61 14.30
N SER A 161 -18.45 1.89 13.88
CA SER A 161 -19.55 2.49 13.14
C SER A 161 -19.66 1.99 11.70
N ILE A 162 -18.59 1.38 11.18
CA ILE A 162 -18.57 0.76 9.84
C ILE A 162 -18.86 -0.73 10.01
N VAL A 163 -20.03 -1.16 9.55
CA VAL A 163 -20.45 -2.57 9.66
C VAL A 163 -20.14 -3.28 8.35
N GLY A 164 -19.20 -4.23 8.42
CA GLY A 164 -18.85 -5.12 7.32
C GLY A 164 -19.72 -6.37 7.26
N LYS A 165 -19.37 -7.31 6.37
CA LYS A 165 -20.10 -8.57 6.19
C LYS A 165 -20.17 -9.42 7.46
N TYR A 166 -19.17 -9.36 8.33
CA TYR A 166 -19.03 -10.20 9.52
C TYR A 166 -19.19 -9.44 10.83
N GLY A 167 -19.59 -8.16 10.78
CA GLY A 167 -19.80 -7.33 11.96
C GLY A 167 -19.11 -5.96 11.87
N PRO A 168 -19.09 -5.22 12.98
CA PRO A 168 -18.37 -3.95 13.08
C PRO A 168 -16.88 -4.10 12.78
N LEU A 169 -16.31 -3.09 12.13
CA LEU A 169 -14.86 -3.06 11.86
C LEU A 169 -14.11 -2.41 13.03
N GLU A 170 -12.95 -2.95 13.34
CA GLU A 170 -12.10 -2.42 14.41
C GLU A 170 -10.98 -1.54 13.84
N LYS A 171 -10.63 -0.49 14.57
CA LYS A 171 -9.45 0.32 14.30
C LYS A 171 -8.20 -0.57 14.35
N TYR A 172 -7.35 -0.48 13.34
CA TYR A 172 -6.19 -1.36 13.15
C TYR A 172 -6.54 -2.84 12.94
N GLY A 173 -7.79 -3.11 12.55
CA GLY A 173 -8.26 -4.47 12.28
C GLY A 173 -7.83 -5.03 10.93
N ALA A 174 -7.20 -4.23 10.08
CA ALA A 174 -6.73 -4.68 8.77
C ALA A 174 -5.59 -3.82 8.24
N MET A 175 -4.82 -4.38 7.30
CA MET A 175 -3.71 -3.71 6.63
C MET A 175 -3.85 -3.84 5.12
N LEU A 176 -3.59 -2.77 4.39
CA LEU A 176 -3.48 -2.83 2.94
C LEU A 176 -2.03 -2.87 2.47
N LEU A 177 -1.85 -3.52 1.32
CA LEU A 177 -0.60 -3.62 0.57
C LEU A 177 -0.92 -3.14 -0.86
N GLU A 178 -0.87 -1.84 -1.06
CA GLU A 178 -1.32 -1.17 -2.27
C GLU A 178 -0.13 -0.87 -3.17
N THR A 179 -0.03 -1.57 -4.30
CA THR A 179 1.03 -1.33 -5.28
C THR A 179 0.56 -0.29 -6.27
N ILE A 180 1.34 0.79 -6.43
CA ILE A 180 0.94 2.00 -7.16
C ILE A 180 2.14 2.69 -7.81
N HIS A 181 1.88 3.61 -8.74
CA HIS A 181 2.75 4.75 -8.98
C HIS A 181 2.68 5.70 -7.78
N PHE A 182 3.73 6.50 -7.60
CA PHE A 182 3.78 7.41 -6.44
C PHE A 182 2.60 8.40 -6.47
N PRO A 183 1.99 8.71 -5.32
CA PRO A 183 1.07 9.83 -5.22
C PRO A 183 1.72 11.11 -5.73
N ASP A 184 0.93 11.97 -6.36
CA ASP A 184 1.39 13.27 -6.90
C ASP A 184 2.49 13.16 -7.98
N SER A 185 2.66 12.00 -8.64
CA SER A 185 3.68 11.81 -9.70
C SER A 185 3.67 12.88 -10.78
N PRO A 186 2.51 13.37 -11.28
CA PRO A 186 2.50 14.42 -12.32
C PRO A 186 3.22 15.71 -11.93
N ASN A 187 3.27 16.03 -10.64
CA ASN A 187 3.92 17.24 -10.10
C ASN A 187 5.33 16.97 -9.54
N GLN A 188 5.79 15.72 -9.58
CA GLN A 188 7.04 15.28 -8.95
C GLN A 188 7.98 14.65 -9.99
N PRO A 189 8.82 15.44 -10.70
CA PRO A 189 9.69 14.93 -11.78
C PRO A 189 10.67 13.81 -11.36
N ARG A 190 10.87 13.62 -10.07
CA ARG A 190 11.68 12.53 -9.49
C ARG A 190 10.99 11.17 -9.48
N PHE A 191 9.68 11.12 -9.69
CA PHE A 191 8.89 9.90 -9.74
C PHE A 191 8.64 9.48 -11.20
N PRO A 192 8.41 8.18 -11.44
CA PRO A 192 7.95 7.71 -12.74
C PRO A 192 6.63 8.39 -13.13
N SER A 193 6.45 8.61 -14.45
CA SER A 193 5.19 9.16 -14.99
C SER A 193 4.03 8.19 -14.77
N THR A 194 2.88 8.74 -14.52
CA THR A 194 1.57 8.04 -14.45
C THR A 194 0.77 8.31 -15.70
#